data_76fe858df92701a03e16d0398c055a6c
#
_entry.id   76fe858df92701a03e16d0398c055a6c
#
_cell.length_a   1.000
_cell.length_b   1.000
_cell.length_c   1.000
_cell.angle_alpha   90.00
_cell.angle_beta   90.00
_cell.angle_gamma   90.00
#
_symmetry.space_group_name_H-M   'P 1'
#
loop_
_entity.id
_entity.type
_entity.pdbx_description
1 polymer ?
#
loop_
_entity_poly.entity_id
_entity_poly.type
_entity_poly.pdbx_seq_one_letter_code
_entity_poly.pdbx_strand_id
1 'polypeptide(L)'
;MMAEISTPALEFTGERYVPGVPGEIAHEHWHRYAFARRFVLARRVLDIACGEGYGSALLAGAAAHVIGIDIDTPALAHARVVYADRPNLTFVQASAATVPLRDASVDVVVSFETIEHIRAEDQPRMLAEFARVLVPDGLLIISSPNRPQYSEAREYVNPFHLSELDRGEFAKLLDPHFPAQRWHRQRRYLGSALWAENPDANFEALCGTRASAAAAELPPAMYFVVLAARTVAGMPEAVPSLSLFTDQDDAELARIDHEAREVLRLDALLIARDAELRRQHAMRDELIASQKQREEEANRLSAECERLAREIASQERIAAYRESVHWWLKLPLVRARRLWKRIRLA
;
A
#
# COMPACT_ATOMS: atom_id res chain seq x y z
N MET A 1 5.87 27.07 -32.55
CA MET A 1 6.22 25.69 -32.17
C MET A 1 6.95 25.80 -30.85
N MET A 2 6.20 25.86 -29.74
CA MET A 2 6.77 25.84 -28.38
C MET A 2 7.22 24.40 -28.10
N ALA A 3 8.50 24.25 -27.81
CA ALA A 3 9.01 22.96 -27.36
C ALA A 3 8.29 22.61 -26.06
N GLU A 4 7.57 21.48 -26.01
CA GLU A 4 7.14 20.88 -24.75
C GLU A 4 8.40 20.60 -23.94
N ILE A 5 8.63 21.43 -22.91
CA ILE A 5 9.65 21.14 -21.91
C ILE A 5 9.07 19.96 -21.11
N SER A 6 9.45 18.76 -21.50
CA SER A 6 9.17 17.56 -20.73
C SER A 6 9.87 17.72 -19.37
N THR A 7 9.12 18.18 -18.38
CA THR A 7 9.59 18.20 -16.99
C THR A 7 9.75 16.75 -16.57
N PRO A 8 10.94 16.30 -16.14
CA PRO A 8 11.10 14.94 -15.64
C PRO A 8 10.14 14.73 -14.46
N ALA A 9 9.33 13.67 -14.53
CA ALA A 9 8.45 13.31 -13.44
C ALA A 9 9.29 13.10 -12.17
N LEU A 10 8.92 13.75 -11.08
CA LEU A 10 9.56 13.51 -9.79
C LEU A 10 9.22 12.09 -9.33
N GLU A 11 10.23 11.31 -8.94
CA GLU A 11 10.02 9.95 -8.48
C GLU A 11 9.28 9.95 -7.14
N PHE A 12 8.23 9.14 -7.04
CA PHE A 12 7.52 8.92 -5.79
C PHE A 12 8.31 7.97 -4.89
N THR A 13 8.92 8.50 -3.85
CA THR A 13 9.74 7.72 -2.90
C THR A 13 8.96 7.20 -1.70
N GLY A 14 7.70 7.62 -1.54
CA GLY A 14 6.90 7.32 -0.34
C GLY A 14 7.12 8.28 0.82
N GLU A 15 8.12 9.16 0.75
CA GLU A 15 8.44 10.16 1.77
C GLU A 15 7.56 11.41 1.66
N ARG A 16 7.19 11.79 0.44
CA ARG A 16 6.40 12.99 0.14
C ARG A 16 5.25 12.69 -0.81
N TYR A 17 4.19 13.46 -0.72
CA TYR A 17 3.15 13.44 -1.72
C TYR A 17 3.62 14.11 -3.01
N VAL A 18 3.32 13.50 -4.15
CA VAL A 18 3.56 14.03 -5.50
C VAL A 18 2.22 14.08 -6.24
N PRO A 19 1.78 15.24 -6.77
CA PRO A 19 0.55 15.34 -7.54
C PRO A 19 0.51 14.37 -8.71
N GLY A 20 -0.66 13.74 -8.92
CA GLY A 20 -0.83 12.70 -9.94
C GLY A 20 -0.63 11.28 -9.41
N VAL A 21 -0.08 11.10 -8.19
CA VAL A 21 -0.12 9.82 -7.50
C VAL A 21 -1.47 9.70 -6.78
N PRO A 22 -2.37 8.82 -7.22
CA PRO A 22 -3.67 8.63 -6.57
C PRO A 22 -3.49 8.00 -5.19
N GLY A 23 -4.42 8.27 -4.28
CA GLY A 23 -4.45 7.63 -2.98
C GLY A 23 -4.96 8.54 -1.87
N GLU A 24 -5.08 7.93 -0.70
CA GLU A 24 -5.62 8.58 0.52
C GLU A 24 -4.89 9.86 0.89
N ILE A 25 -3.58 9.86 0.74
CA ILE A 25 -2.68 10.96 1.11
C ILE A 25 -2.98 12.25 0.34
N ALA A 26 -3.45 12.12 -0.92
CA ALA A 26 -3.81 13.25 -1.75
C ALA A 26 -4.92 14.10 -1.12
N HIS A 27 -6.02 13.45 -0.70
CA HIS A 27 -7.16 14.14 -0.08
C HIS A 27 -6.78 14.84 1.21
N GLU A 28 -5.97 14.21 2.05
CA GLU A 28 -5.53 14.78 3.32
C GLU A 28 -4.64 16.00 3.10
N HIS A 29 -3.72 15.96 2.16
CA HIS A 29 -2.83 17.04 1.81
C HIS A 29 -3.58 18.22 1.16
N TRP A 30 -4.36 17.96 0.12
CA TRP A 30 -5.16 19.02 -0.53
C TRP A 30 -6.12 19.68 0.43
N HIS A 31 -6.77 18.92 1.32
CA HIS A 31 -7.66 19.49 2.32
C HIS A 31 -6.94 20.44 3.28
N ARG A 32 -5.74 20.08 3.77
CA ARG A 32 -4.94 20.95 4.65
C ARG A 32 -4.60 22.26 3.97
N TYR A 33 -4.12 22.23 2.73
CA TYR A 33 -3.80 23.44 1.99
C TYR A 33 -5.04 24.26 1.61
N ALA A 34 -6.14 23.63 1.24
CA ALA A 34 -7.43 24.30 0.98
C ALA A 34 -7.97 24.97 2.26
N PHE A 35 -7.82 24.30 3.40
CA PHE A 35 -8.15 24.88 4.71
C PHE A 35 -7.26 26.08 5.05
N ALA A 36 -5.94 25.95 4.88
CA ALA A 36 -4.98 27.04 5.16
C ALA A 36 -5.18 28.25 4.24
N ARG A 37 -5.57 28.04 2.98
CA ARG A 37 -5.75 29.10 1.98
C ARG A 37 -6.66 30.24 2.43
N ARG A 38 -7.64 29.97 3.28
CA ARG A 38 -8.56 31.01 3.83
C ARG A 38 -7.89 31.99 4.80
N PHE A 39 -6.74 31.61 5.35
CA PHE A 39 -6.01 32.44 6.34
C PHE A 39 -4.81 33.19 5.74
N VAL A 40 -4.56 33.07 4.44
CA VAL A 40 -3.39 33.65 3.77
C VAL A 40 -3.73 34.79 2.81
N LEU A 41 -4.98 35.20 2.75
CA LEU A 41 -5.44 36.25 1.82
C LEU A 41 -4.62 37.55 1.99
N ALA A 42 -3.96 37.97 0.89
CA ALA A 42 -3.10 39.16 0.82
C ALA A 42 -1.96 39.21 1.88
N ARG A 43 -1.50 38.03 2.37
CA ARG A 43 -0.45 37.88 3.38
C ARG A 43 0.86 37.39 2.76
N ARG A 44 1.98 37.65 3.44
CA ARG A 44 3.30 37.06 3.17
C ARG A 44 3.34 35.72 3.88
N VAL A 45 3.55 34.65 3.12
CA VAL A 45 3.45 33.29 3.61
C VAL A 45 4.79 32.56 3.45
N LEU A 46 5.17 31.82 4.47
CA LEU A 46 6.25 30.84 4.42
C LEU A 46 5.62 29.44 4.46
N ASP A 47 5.89 28.64 3.46
CA ASP A 47 5.49 27.23 3.37
C ASP A 47 6.74 26.35 3.60
N ILE A 48 6.79 25.65 4.72
CA ILE A 48 7.94 24.86 5.17
C ILE A 48 7.77 23.39 4.83
N ALA A 49 8.86 22.78 4.32
CA ALA A 49 8.90 21.47 3.72
C ALA A 49 7.89 21.37 2.57
N CYS A 50 7.98 22.34 1.66
CA CYS A 50 7.01 22.53 0.58
C CYS A 50 7.07 21.43 -0.49
N GLY A 51 8.04 20.52 -0.44
CA GLY A 51 8.24 19.45 -1.41
C GLY A 51 8.36 19.99 -2.83
N GLU A 52 7.56 19.45 -3.75
CA GLU A 52 7.53 19.86 -5.16
C GLU A 52 6.70 21.13 -5.41
N GLY A 53 6.14 21.76 -4.35
CA GLY A 53 5.56 23.10 -4.40
C GLY A 53 4.07 23.22 -4.72
N TYR A 54 3.31 22.09 -4.88
CA TYR A 54 1.88 22.16 -5.19
C TYR A 54 1.07 22.95 -4.14
N GLY A 55 1.39 22.75 -2.86
CA GLY A 55 0.78 23.46 -1.75
C GLY A 55 1.10 24.95 -1.76
N SER A 56 2.37 25.29 -1.93
CA SER A 56 2.83 26.68 -2.11
C SER A 56 2.10 27.37 -3.26
N ALA A 57 1.93 26.67 -4.38
CA ALA A 57 1.22 27.19 -5.55
C ALA A 57 -0.27 27.42 -5.28
N LEU A 58 -0.92 26.55 -4.49
CA LEU A 58 -2.31 26.74 -4.05
C LEU A 58 -2.45 27.97 -3.13
N LEU A 59 -1.53 28.14 -2.20
CA LEU A 59 -1.51 29.29 -1.30
C LEU A 59 -1.23 30.61 -2.06
N ALA A 60 -0.34 30.58 -3.07
CA ALA A 60 -0.02 31.74 -3.91
C ALA A 60 -1.24 32.28 -4.67
N GLY A 61 -2.27 31.45 -4.91
CA GLY A 61 -3.54 31.88 -5.48
C GLY A 61 -4.38 32.82 -4.60
N ALA A 62 -3.99 33.04 -3.32
CA ALA A 62 -4.66 33.96 -2.39
C ALA A 62 -3.66 34.89 -1.66
N ALA A 63 -2.44 34.47 -1.48
CA ALA A 63 -1.40 35.19 -0.75
C ALA A 63 -0.84 36.35 -1.57
N ALA A 64 -0.32 37.40 -0.87
CA ALA A 64 0.46 38.47 -1.51
C ALA A 64 1.79 37.92 -2.03
N HIS A 65 2.46 37.08 -1.26
CA HIS A 65 3.70 36.41 -1.63
C HIS A 65 3.84 35.10 -0.85
N VAL A 66 4.36 34.06 -1.49
CA VAL A 66 4.68 32.76 -0.87
C VAL A 66 6.16 32.45 -1.08
N ILE A 67 6.82 32.07 -0.01
CA ILE A 67 8.16 31.50 -0.03
C ILE A 67 8.02 30.03 0.37
N GLY A 68 8.27 29.11 -0.58
CA GLY A 68 8.37 27.67 -0.31
C GLY A 68 9.80 27.32 0.08
N ILE A 69 9.98 26.62 1.19
CA ILE A 69 11.28 26.13 1.65
C ILE A 69 11.26 24.61 1.76
N ASP A 70 12.29 23.98 1.18
CA ASP A 70 12.55 22.57 1.33
C ASP A 70 14.05 22.29 1.40
N ILE A 71 14.45 21.15 1.95
CA ILE A 71 15.85 20.71 1.98
C ILE A 71 16.24 20.02 0.68
N ASP A 72 15.27 19.45 -0.04
CA ASP A 72 15.48 18.63 -1.22
C ASP A 72 15.67 19.49 -2.49
N THR A 73 16.88 19.50 -3.01
CA THR A 73 17.23 20.25 -4.23
C THR A 73 16.48 19.77 -5.47
N PRO A 74 16.33 18.47 -5.75
CA PRO A 74 15.53 17.96 -6.87
C PRO A 74 14.07 18.44 -6.85
N ALA A 75 13.39 18.37 -5.69
CA ALA A 75 12.01 18.84 -5.56
C ALA A 75 11.89 20.33 -5.86
N LEU A 76 12.78 21.16 -5.31
CA LEU A 76 12.79 22.59 -5.58
C LEU A 76 13.15 22.94 -7.02
N ALA A 77 14.01 22.16 -7.68
CA ALA A 77 14.31 22.36 -9.10
C ALA A 77 13.07 22.10 -9.95
N HIS A 78 12.34 21.04 -9.65
CA HIS A 78 11.06 20.72 -10.27
C HIS A 78 10.03 21.84 -10.02
N ALA A 79 9.84 22.25 -8.76
CA ALA A 79 8.91 23.30 -8.38
C ALA A 79 9.14 24.61 -9.14
N ARG A 80 10.41 25.04 -9.28
CA ARG A 80 10.76 26.28 -10.01
C ARG A 80 10.40 26.22 -11.50
N VAL A 81 10.40 25.05 -12.10
CA VAL A 81 10.00 24.86 -13.50
C VAL A 81 8.48 24.80 -13.64
N VAL A 82 7.82 24.00 -12.81
CA VAL A 82 6.37 23.76 -12.87
C VAL A 82 5.57 25.02 -12.57
N TYR A 83 6.02 25.82 -11.60
CA TYR A 83 5.31 27.01 -11.11
C TYR A 83 6.00 28.33 -11.51
N ALA A 84 6.78 28.32 -12.59
CA ALA A 84 7.49 29.50 -13.11
C ALA A 84 6.57 30.66 -13.53
N ASP A 85 5.31 30.35 -13.83
CA ASP A 85 4.28 31.33 -14.21
C ASP A 85 3.68 32.13 -13.02
N ARG A 86 4.09 31.83 -11.80
CA ARG A 86 3.57 32.46 -10.59
C ARG A 86 4.55 33.51 -10.03
N PRO A 87 4.34 34.80 -10.33
CA PRO A 87 5.31 35.85 -9.98
C PRO A 87 5.42 36.12 -8.46
N ASN A 88 4.40 35.71 -7.68
CA ASN A 88 4.34 35.86 -6.25
C ASN A 88 4.76 34.55 -5.49
N LEU A 89 5.45 33.62 -6.16
CA LEU A 89 5.94 32.39 -5.56
C LEU A 89 7.44 32.23 -5.77
N THR A 90 8.17 32.00 -4.68
CA THR A 90 9.63 31.81 -4.69
C THR A 90 9.99 30.54 -3.92
N PHE A 91 10.98 29.79 -4.41
CA PHE A 91 11.48 28.59 -3.76
C PHE A 91 12.93 28.73 -3.30
N VAL A 92 13.18 28.40 -2.02
CA VAL A 92 14.49 28.53 -1.36
C VAL A 92 14.87 27.20 -0.74
N GLN A 93 16.12 26.79 -0.94
CA GLN A 93 16.66 25.58 -0.28
C GLN A 93 17.13 25.96 1.13
N ALA A 94 16.50 25.38 2.16
CA ALA A 94 16.92 25.52 3.55
C ALA A 94 16.28 24.44 4.44
N SER A 95 16.83 24.31 5.65
CA SER A 95 16.26 23.47 6.70
C SER A 95 15.16 24.21 7.45
N ALA A 96 14.12 23.48 7.87
CA ALA A 96 13.07 24.00 8.76
C ALA A 96 13.62 24.47 10.12
N ALA A 97 14.75 23.93 10.58
CA ALA A 97 15.42 24.33 11.81
C ALA A 97 16.43 25.50 11.63
N THR A 98 16.54 26.05 10.41
CA THR A 98 17.41 27.19 10.11
C THR A 98 16.86 27.92 8.89
N VAL A 99 15.91 28.83 9.14
CA VAL A 99 15.16 29.52 8.10
C VAL A 99 15.93 30.79 7.67
N PRO A 100 16.31 30.97 6.39
CA PRO A 100 17.14 32.07 5.91
C PRO A 100 16.31 33.33 5.65
N LEU A 101 15.40 33.65 6.56
CA LEU A 101 14.57 34.87 6.53
C LEU A 101 14.86 35.74 7.72
N ARG A 102 14.59 37.07 7.60
CA ARG A 102 14.70 38.00 8.67
C ARG A 102 13.62 37.79 9.73
N ASP A 103 13.89 38.22 10.94
CA ASP A 103 12.90 38.27 12.01
C ASP A 103 11.68 39.07 11.56
N ALA A 104 10.49 38.62 11.97
CA ALA A 104 9.22 39.32 11.73
C ALA A 104 8.98 39.65 10.23
N SER A 105 9.36 38.79 9.32
CA SER A 105 9.29 39.04 7.89
C SER A 105 8.07 38.42 7.20
N VAL A 106 7.37 37.46 7.83
CA VAL A 106 6.20 36.78 7.30
C VAL A 106 4.99 36.89 8.23
N ASP A 107 3.79 36.87 7.65
CA ASP A 107 2.54 37.01 8.39
C ASP A 107 1.95 35.61 8.75
N VAL A 108 2.23 34.58 7.93
CA VAL A 108 1.78 33.23 8.15
C VAL A 108 2.91 32.26 7.85
N VAL A 109 3.09 31.25 8.71
CA VAL A 109 3.89 30.04 8.46
C VAL A 109 2.95 28.87 8.33
N VAL A 110 3.12 28.10 7.26
CA VAL A 110 2.45 26.80 7.01
C VAL A 110 3.50 25.72 7.06
N SER A 111 3.25 24.65 7.81
CA SER A 111 4.14 23.49 7.94
C SER A 111 3.30 22.25 8.13
N PHE A 112 3.15 21.47 7.06
CA PHE A 112 2.35 20.25 7.08
C PHE A 112 3.21 19.03 6.94
N GLU A 113 2.99 18.03 7.81
CA GLU A 113 3.69 16.74 7.81
C GLU A 113 5.22 16.95 7.73
N THR A 114 5.75 17.67 8.70
CA THR A 114 7.17 18.07 8.74
C THR A 114 7.82 17.72 10.08
N ILE A 115 7.15 18.02 11.19
CA ILE A 115 7.74 17.92 12.53
C ILE A 115 8.15 16.52 12.89
N GLU A 116 7.45 15.50 12.39
CA GLU A 116 7.74 14.07 12.58
C GLU A 116 9.02 13.61 11.87
N HIS A 117 9.45 14.33 10.83
CA HIS A 117 10.72 14.11 10.13
C HIS A 117 11.91 14.81 10.79
N ILE A 118 11.67 15.58 11.84
CA ILE A 118 12.69 16.28 12.61
C ILE A 118 12.98 15.50 13.89
N ARG A 119 14.26 15.35 14.25
CA ARG A 119 14.65 14.69 15.48
C ARG A 119 14.07 15.42 16.69
N ALA A 120 13.72 14.68 17.74
CA ALA A 120 13.08 15.23 18.94
C ALA A 120 13.85 16.42 19.54
N GLU A 121 15.19 16.34 19.53
CA GLU A 121 16.07 17.41 20.05
C GLU A 121 16.06 18.70 19.20
N ASP A 122 15.73 18.60 17.91
CA ASP A 122 15.70 19.71 16.97
C ASP A 122 14.30 20.33 16.79
N GLN A 123 13.22 19.65 17.18
CA GLN A 123 11.84 20.14 17.07
C GLN A 123 11.62 21.49 17.78
N PRO A 124 12.13 21.73 19.02
CA PRO A 124 12.02 23.03 19.67
C PRO A 124 12.71 24.16 18.89
N ARG A 125 13.86 23.86 18.28
CA ARG A 125 14.60 24.83 17.46
C ARG A 125 13.82 25.21 16.20
N MET A 126 13.19 24.24 15.54
CA MET A 126 12.31 24.50 14.39
C MET A 126 11.17 25.45 14.76
N LEU A 127 10.48 25.19 15.89
CA LEU A 127 9.40 26.07 16.35
C LEU A 127 9.90 27.47 16.77
N ALA A 128 11.10 27.57 17.33
CA ALA A 128 11.74 28.88 17.63
C ALA A 128 12.03 29.67 16.35
N GLU A 129 12.50 29.03 15.27
CA GLU A 129 12.69 29.65 13.97
C GLU A 129 11.36 30.15 13.37
N PHE A 130 10.29 29.33 13.45
CA PHE A 130 8.95 29.76 13.02
C PHE A 130 8.47 31.01 13.81
N ALA A 131 8.65 30.96 15.11
CA ALA A 131 8.35 32.13 15.96
C ALA A 131 9.21 33.36 15.62
N ARG A 132 10.48 33.20 15.30
CA ARG A 132 11.38 34.29 14.93
C ARG A 132 10.96 35.00 13.65
N VAL A 133 10.64 34.21 12.60
CA VAL A 133 10.30 34.81 11.29
C VAL A 133 8.89 35.38 11.21
N LEU A 134 7.97 34.92 12.08
CA LEU A 134 6.61 35.47 12.18
C LEU A 134 6.58 36.86 12.78
N VAL A 135 5.77 37.73 12.22
CA VAL A 135 5.39 39.00 12.84
C VAL A 135 4.74 38.77 14.22
N PRO A 136 4.69 39.78 15.15
CA PRO A 136 4.14 39.57 16.49
C PRO A 136 2.75 38.91 16.53
N ASP A 137 1.85 39.33 15.65
CA ASP A 137 0.49 38.78 15.51
C ASP A 137 0.38 37.83 14.32
N GLY A 138 1.48 37.15 13.97
CA GLY A 138 1.53 36.18 12.91
C GLY A 138 0.90 34.85 13.32
N LEU A 139 0.46 34.09 12.32
CA LEU A 139 -0.21 32.81 12.46
C LEU A 139 0.70 31.67 12.02
N LEU A 140 0.83 30.64 12.85
CA LEU A 140 1.37 29.32 12.49
C LEU A 140 0.20 28.37 12.21
N ILE A 141 0.25 27.68 11.08
CA ILE A 141 -0.65 26.57 10.73
C ILE A 141 0.23 25.34 10.56
N ILE A 142 0.10 24.39 11.48
CA ILE A 142 0.98 23.21 11.54
C ILE A 142 0.19 21.92 11.67
N SER A 143 0.64 20.84 11.01
CA SER A 143 0.10 19.49 11.21
C SER A 143 1.15 18.51 11.69
N SER A 144 0.70 17.43 12.27
CA SER A 144 1.48 16.27 12.67
C SER A 144 0.60 15.03 12.72
N PRO A 145 1.10 13.83 12.37
CA PRO A 145 0.46 12.57 12.67
C PRO A 145 0.15 12.46 14.16
N ASN A 146 -0.97 11.83 14.48
CA ASN A 146 -1.32 11.49 15.85
C ASN A 146 -0.76 10.11 16.16
N ARG A 147 0.43 10.01 16.76
CA ARG A 147 1.14 8.74 17.03
C ARG A 147 0.24 7.60 17.50
N PRO A 148 -0.62 7.75 18.54
CA PRO A 148 -1.50 6.68 18.99
C PRO A 148 -2.42 6.09 17.91
N GLN A 149 -2.83 6.88 16.92
CA GLN A 149 -3.73 6.43 15.85
C GLN A 149 -3.01 6.14 14.55
N TYR A 150 -1.97 6.92 14.25
CA TYR A 150 -1.22 6.79 12.99
C TYR A 150 -0.32 5.56 12.99
N SER A 151 0.45 5.34 14.06
CA SER A 151 1.44 4.27 14.16
C SER A 151 1.02 3.17 15.13
N GLU A 152 0.72 3.49 16.40
CA GLU A 152 0.52 2.47 17.45
C GLU A 152 -0.71 1.59 17.19
N ALA A 153 -1.88 2.19 16.95
CA ALA A 153 -3.13 1.44 16.72
C ALA A 153 -3.14 0.64 15.41
N ARG A 154 -2.24 0.96 14.47
CA ARG A 154 -2.11 0.31 13.16
C ARG A 154 -0.93 -0.67 13.11
N GLU A 155 -0.11 -0.73 14.17
CA GLU A 155 1.15 -1.48 14.18
C GLU A 155 2.02 -1.12 12.95
N TYR A 156 2.01 0.17 12.57
CA TYR A 156 2.67 0.68 11.38
C TYR A 156 3.87 1.54 11.75
N VAL A 157 5.01 1.28 11.10
CA VAL A 157 6.23 2.08 11.24
C VAL A 157 6.50 2.77 9.92
N ASN A 158 6.46 4.10 9.91
CA ASN A 158 6.91 4.88 8.77
C ASN A 158 8.44 5.06 8.86
N PRO A 159 9.23 4.54 7.90
CA PRO A 159 10.70 4.60 7.97
C PRO A 159 11.26 6.03 7.91
N PHE A 160 10.47 7.00 7.47
CA PHE A 160 10.87 8.40 7.35
C PHE A 160 10.53 9.24 8.59
N HIS A 161 9.69 8.73 9.50
CA HIS A 161 9.33 9.43 10.73
C HIS A 161 10.39 9.21 11.81
N LEU A 162 11.04 10.27 12.24
CA LEU A 162 12.06 10.22 13.27
C LEU A 162 11.48 10.38 14.68
N SER A 163 10.40 11.19 14.83
CA SER A 163 9.79 11.45 16.12
C SER A 163 8.35 11.93 15.98
N GLU A 164 7.41 10.98 16.01
CA GLU A 164 5.98 11.27 16.04
C GLU A 164 5.53 11.71 17.44
N LEU A 165 4.48 12.51 17.49
CA LEU A 165 3.97 13.13 18.71
C LEU A 165 2.55 12.68 19.04
N ASP A 166 2.25 12.56 20.33
CA ASP A 166 0.86 12.56 20.79
C ASP A 166 0.34 14.00 20.98
N ARG A 167 -0.95 14.09 21.28
CA ARG A 167 -1.62 15.40 21.48
C ARG A 167 -0.98 16.27 22.59
N GLY A 168 -0.55 15.61 23.68
CA GLY A 168 0.03 16.31 24.84
C GLY A 168 1.46 16.75 24.59
N GLU A 169 2.27 15.90 23.97
CA GLU A 169 3.63 16.21 23.56
C GLU A 169 3.66 17.38 22.57
N PHE A 170 2.78 17.33 21.55
CA PHE A 170 2.70 18.39 20.55
C PHE A 170 2.29 19.74 21.15
N ALA A 171 1.31 19.74 22.06
CA ALA A 171 0.93 20.96 22.76
C ALA A 171 2.09 21.53 23.58
N LYS A 172 2.80 20.69 24.35
CA LYS A 172 3.96 21.12 25.15
C LYS A 172 5.08 21.74 24.30
N LEU A 173 5.29 21.24 23.09
CA LEU A 173 6.26 21.80 22.16
C LEU A 173 5.83 23.16 21.61
N LEU A 174 4.53 23.37 21.36
CA LEU A 174 3.99 24.63 20.86
C LEU A 174 3.93 25.72 21.94
N ASP A 175 3.58 25.38 23.19
CA ASP A 175 3.28 26.31 24.28
C ASP A 175 4.36 27.40 24.52
N PRO A 176 5.68 27.15 24.45
CA PRO A 176 6.69 28.17 24.71
C PRO A 176 6.67 29.35 23.74
N HIS A 177 6.24 29.10 22.49
CA HIS A 177 6.25 30.09 21.42
C HIS A 177 4.86 30.50 20.95
N PHE A 178 3.89 29.59 21.07
CA PHE A 178 2.54 29.68 20.52
C PHE A 178 1.48 29.27 21.56
N PRO A 179 1.29 30.00 22.66
CA PRO A 179 0.34 29.63 23.71
C PRO A 179 -1.14 29.75 23.28
N ALA A 180 -1.44 30.59 22.29
CA ALA A 180 -2.78 30.65 21.71
C ALA A 180 -2.93 29.59 20.64
N GLN A 181 -3.73 28.57 20.91
CA GLN A 181 -3.87 27.41 20.03
C GLN A 181 -5.35 27.07 19.78
N ARG A 182 -5.66 26.72 18.53
CA ARG A 182 -6.95 26.15 18.14
C ARG A 182 -6.73 24.86 17.38
N TRP A 183 -7.22 23.76 17.93
CA TRP A 183 -6.96 22.42 17.46
C TRP A 183 -8.07 21.91 16.58
N HIS A 184 -7.69 21.38 15.42
CA HIS A 184 -8.54 20.60 14.54
C HIS A 184 -8.02 19.18 14.48
N ARG A 185 -8.92 18.26 14.24
CA ARG A 185 -8.64 16.83 14.05
C ARG A 185 -8.91 16.51 12.60
N GLN A 186 -8.01 15.81 11.95
CA GLN A 186 -8.22 15.38 10.58
C GLN A 186 -8.19 13.85 10.50
N ARG A 187 -9.10 13.33 9.72
CA ARG A 187 -9.17 11.93 9.33
C ARG A 187 -9.93 11.83 8.03
N ARG A 188 -9.49 10.94 7.15
CA ARG A 188 -10.31 10.52 6.02
C ARG A 188 -11.53 9.75 6.57
N TYR A 189 -12.68 10.08 6.07
CA TYR A 189 -13.95 9.51 6.52
C TYR A 189 -14.71 8.95 5.34
N LEU A 190 -15.08 7.69 5.42
CA LEU A 190 -16.04 7.07 4.51
C LEU A 190 -17.39 7.04 5.20
N GLY A 191 -18.31 7.83 4.72
CA GLY A 191 -19.63 7.96 5.33
C GLY A 191 -20.65 8.54 4.37
N SER A 192 -21.88 8.70 4.85
CA SER A 192 -22.94 9.41 4.12
C SER A 192 -23.11 10.80 4.72
N ALA A 193 -23.13 11.81 3.87
CA ALA A 193 -23.43 13.18 4.29
C ALA A 193 -24.86 13.53 3.87
N LEU A 194 -25.60 14.15 4.77
CA LEU A 194 -26.90 14.75 4.54
C LEU A 194 -26.83 16.21 4.96
N TRP A 195 -27.11 17.14 4.06
CA TRP A 195 -27.05 18.57 4.34
C TRP A 195 -28.30 19.28 3.87
N ALA A 196 -28.64 20.39 4.56
CA ALA A 196 -29.74 21.25 4.17
C ALA A 196 -29.41 22.05 2.92
N GLU A 197 -30.40 22.41 2.12
CA GLU A 197 -30.25 23.29 0.96
C GLU A 197 -29.68 24.68 1.37
N ASN A 198 -30.08 25.14 2.58
CA ASN A 198 -29.54 26.36 3.22
C ASN A 198 -28.93 25.96 4.59
N PRO A 199 -27.66 25.51 4.62
CA PRO A 199 -27.03 24.99 5.82
C PRO A 199 -26.78 26.10 6.85
N ASP A 200 -27.14 25.83 8.11
CA ASP A 200 -26.68 26.59 9.25
C ASP A 200 -25.33 26.04 9.78
N ALA A 201 -24.83 26.60 10.89
CA ALA A 201 -23.53 26.21 11.45
C ALA A 201 -23.58 24.92 12.28
N ASN A 202 -24.73 24.26 12.41
CA ASN A 202 -24.87 23.06 13.22
C ASN A 202 -24.57 21.80 12.41
N PHE A 203 -23.90 20.84 13.03
CA PHE A 203 -23.76 19.50 12.49
C PHE A 203 -23.99 18.46 13.57
N GLU A 204 -24.42 17.28 13.17
CA GLU A 204 -24.60 16.10 14.01
C GLU A 204 -23.70 14.97 13.50
N ALA A 205 -23.05 14.25 14.42
CA ALA A 205 -22.32 13.03 14.09
C ALA A 205 -23.08 11.83 14.69
N LEU A 206 -23.28 10.81 13.88
CA LEU A 206 -23.94 9.57 14.28
C LEU A 206 -23.00 8.39 14.01
N CYS A 207 -22.98 7.44 14.94
CA CYS A 207 -22.31 6.15 14.78
C CYS A 207 -23.29 5.04 15.09
N GLY A 208 -23.20 3.95 14.35
CA GLY A 208 -24.12 2.85 14.56
C GLY A 208 -23.82 1.61 13.74
N THR A 209 -24.70 0.63 13.89
CA THR A 209 -24.73 -0.59 13.09
C THR A 209 -25.97 -0.55 12.17
N ARG A 210 -26.18 -1.60 11.37
CA ARG A 210 -27.40 -1.73 10.56
C ARG A 210 -28.70 -1.70 11.37
N ALA A 211 -28.62 -1.97 12.68
CA ALA A 211 -29.78 -2.08 13.55
C ALA A 211 -29.95 -0.90 14.53
N SER A 212 -28.92 -0.06 14.71
CA SER A 212 -28.96 1.05 15.67
C SER A 212 -28.02 2.17 15.25
N ALA A 213 -28.45 3.40 15.46
CA ALA A 213 -27.61 4.59 15.34
C ALA A 213 -27.75 5.42 16.61
N ALA A 214 -26.70 6.03 17.08
CA ALA A 214 -26.66 6.92 18.23
C ALA A 214 -25.76 8.11 17.94
N ALA A 215 -26.00 9.23 18.62
CA ALA A 215 -25.11 10.36 18.61
C ALA A 215 -23.73 9.93 19.13
N ALA A 216 -22.69 10.31 18.42
CA ALA A 216 -21.33 9.92 18.74
C ALA A 216 -20.36 11.06 18.45
N GLU A 217 -19.18 10.98 19.03
CA GLU A 217 -18.06 11.79 18.58
C GLU A 217 -17.56 11.30 17.22
N LEU A 218 -16.96 12.19 16.46
CA LEU A 218 -16.23 11.81 15.24
C LEU A 218 -15.11 10.80 15.59
N PRO A 219 -14.76 9.90 14.67
CA PRO A 219 -13.72 8.91 14.92
C PRO A 219 -12.39 9.54 15.40
N PRO A 220 -11.54 8.78 16.11
CA PRO A 220 -10.25 9.27 16.54
C PRO A 220 -9.41 9.85 15.40
N ALA A 221 -8.78 10.98 15.63
CA ALA A 221 -8.01 11.69 14.62
C ALA A 221 -6.77 10.92 14.19
N MET A 222 -6.51 10.86 12.88
CA MET A 222 -5.23 10.39 12.33
C MET A 222 -4.16 11.48 12.41
N TYR A 223 -4.59 12.73 12.25
CA TYR A 223 -3.70 13.90 12.28
C TYR A 223 -4.30 15.01 13.13
N PHE A 224 -3.42 15.86 13.64
CA PHE A 224 -3.78 17.15 14.20
C PHE A 224 -3.43 18.26 13.20
N VAL A 225 -4.31 19.26 13.08
CA VAL A 225 -4.04 20.52 12.37
C VAL A 225 -4.27 21.65 13.36
N VAL A 226 -3.23 22.41 13.65
CA VAL A 226 -3.24 23.43 14.70
C VAL A 226 -3.04 24.82 14.11
N LEU A 227 -3.95 25.71 14.42
CA LEU A 227 -3.76 27.15 14.29
C LEU A 227 -3.15 27.65 15.59
N ALA A 228 -2.00 28.29 15.52
CA ALA A 228 -1.28 28.71 16.72
C ALA A 228 -0.68 30.12 16.55
N ALA A 229 -0.72 30.91 17.59
CA ALA A 229 -0.19 32.27 17.61
C ALA A 229 0.42 32.58 18.97
N ARG A 230 1.26 33.64 19.03
CA ARG A 230 1.83 34.16 20.28
C ARG A 230 0.77 34.78 21.18
N THR A 231 -0.23 35.38 20.56
CA THR A 231 -1.31 36.09 21.27
C THR A 231 -2.67 35.69 20.67
N VAL A 232 -3.74 35.93 21.42
CA VAL A 232 -5.10 35.75 20.92
C VAL A 232 -5.38 36.68 19.72
N ALA A 233 -4.74 37.85 19.65
CA ALA A 233 -4.90 38.79 18.53
C ALA A 233 -4.39 38.22 17.19
N GLY A 234 -3.39 37.32 17.22
CA GLY A 234 -2.89 36.61 16.04
C GLY A 234 -3.79 35.48 15.57
N MET A 235 -4.80 35.09 16.36
CA MET A 235 -5.74 34.04 16.00
C MET A 235 -6.85 34.55 15.07
N PRO A 236 -7.24 33.76 14.05
CA PRO A 236 -8.39 34.12 13.21
C PRO A 236 -9.68 34.25 14.02
N GLU A 237 -10.48 35.27 13.75
CA GLU A 237 -11.80 35.46 14.37
C GLU A 237 -12.75 34.34 14.06
N ALA A 238 -12.84 33.95 12.79
CA ALA A 238 -13.72 32.89 12.32
C ALA A 238 -12.90 31.68 11.79
N VAL A 239 -13.19 30.52 12.37
CA VAL A 239 -12.64 29.25 11.91
C VAL A 239 -13.79 28.25 11.86
N PRO A 240 -13.97 27.54 10.75
CA PRO A 240 -15.05 26.56 10.65
C PRO A 240 -14.88 25.45 11.69
N SER A 241 -15.97 25.07 12.33
CA SER A 241 -16.01 23.94 13.27
C SER A 241 -15.88 22.58 12.55
N LEU A 242 -16.33 22.53 11.30
CA LEU A 242 -16.19 21.38 10.41
C LEU A 242 -15.76 21.88 9.02
N SER A 243 -14.79 21.21 8.43
CA SER A 243 -14.38 21.41 7.04
C SER A 243 -14.47 20.06 6.35
N LEU A 244 -15.16 19.99 5.23
CA LEU A 244 -15.25 18.81 4.37
C LEU A 244 -14.51 19.09 3.07
N PHE A 245 -13.85 18.08 2.56
CA PHE A 245 -13.17 18.12 1.27
C PHE A 245 -13.55 16.88 0.48
N THR A 246 -13.98 17.09 -0.74
CA THR A 246 -14.21 16.04 -1.72
C THR A 246 -13.59 16.49 -3.04
N ASP A 247 -13.13 15.54 -3.83
CA ASP A 247 -12.71 15.82 -5.19
C ASP A 247 -13.94 16.03 -6.09
N GLN A 248 -13.81 16.96 -7.03
CA GLN A 248 -14.92 17.36 -7.89
C GLN A 248 -15.44 16.22 -8.78
N ASP A 249 -14.55 15.29 -9.14
CA ASP A 249 -14.82 14.23 -10.11
C ASP A 249 -15.09 12.87 -9.45
N ASP A 250 -15.20 12.81 -8.11
CA ASP A 250 -15.34 11.58 -7.31
C ASP A 250 -14.28 10.51 -7.67
N ALA A 251 -13.09 10.95 -8.13
CA ALA A 251 -12.07 10.08 -8.71
C ALA A 251 -11.58 9.03 -7.71
N GLU A 252 -11.47 9.39 -6.43
CA GLU A 252 -11.05 8.46 -5.38
C GLU A 252 -12.13 7.41 -5.08
N LEU A 253 -13.41 7.79 -5.08
CA LEU A 253 -14.51 6.85 -4.91
C LEU A 253 -14.58 5.88 -6.10
N ALA A 254 -14.44 6.40 -7.31
CA ALA A 254 -14.38 5.59 -8.54
C ALA A 254 -13.18 4.62 -8.52
N ARG A 255 -12.02 5.04 -8.00
CA ARG A 255 -10.84 4.20 -7.83
C ARG A 255 -11.10 3.05 -6.83
N ILE A 256 -11.66 3.36 -5.68
CA ILE A 256 -12.01 2.36 -4.64
C ILE A 256 -13.00 1.33 -5.21
N ASP A 257 -14.03 1.78 -5.91
CA ASP A 257 -15.01 0.92 -6.56
C ASP A 257 -14.38 0.03 -7.65
N HIS A 258 -13.45 0.58 -8.42
CA HIS A 258 -12.71 -0.17 -9.43
C HIS A 258 -11.84 -1.25 -8.79
N GLU A 259 -11.06 -0.90 -7.78
CA GLU A 259 -10.21 -1.86 -7.04
C GLU A 259 -11.03 -2.98 -6.39
N ALA A 260 -12.17 -2.63 -5.77
CA ALA A 260 -13.06 -3.62 -5.19
C ALA A 260 -13.59 -4.62 -6.24
N ARG A 261 -13.98 -4.13 -7.43
CA ARG A 261 -14.40 -4.99 -8.56
C ARG A 261 -13.27 -5.86 -9.07
N GLU A 262 -12.04 -5.32 -9.18
CA GLU A 262 -10.87 -6.10 -9.59
C GLU A 262 -10.54 -7.21 -8.58
N VAL A 263 -10.60 -6.94 -7.28
CA VAL A 263 -10.42 -7.97 -6.25
C VAL A 263 -11.44 -9.10 -6.42
N LEU A 264 -12.72 -8.78 -6.60
CA LEU A 264 -13.77 -9.78 -6.83
C LEU A 264 -13.53 -10.57 -8.13
N ARG A 265 -13.07 -9.90 -9.20
CA ARG A 265 -12.73 -10.55 -10.47
C ARG A 265 -11.55 -11.52 -10.33
N LEU A 266 -10.49 -11.09 -9.63
CA LEU A 266 -9.31 -11.91 -9.39
C LEU A 266 -9.64 -13.11 -8.51
N ASP A 267 -10.47 -12.95 -7.50
CA ASP A 267 -10.93 -14.04 -6.63
C ASP A 267 -11.71 -15.10 -7.42
N ALA A 268 -12.63 -14.67 -8.29
CA ALA A 268 -13.34 -15.56 -9.19
C ALA A 268 -12.40 -16.33 -10.15
N LEU A 269 -11.36 -15.66 -10.68
CA LEU A 269 -10.35 -16.30 -11.52
C LEU A 269 -9.51 -17.32 -10.75
N LEU A 270 -9.14 -17.02 -9.50
CA LEU A 270 -8.42 -17.95 -8.63
C LEU A 270 -9.24 -19.20 -8.35
N ILE A 271 -10.53 -19.06 -8.01
CA ILE A 271 -11.45 -20.17 -7.78
C ILE A 271 -11.55 -21.06 -9.04
N ALA A 272 -11.71 -20.45 -10.22
CA ALA A 272 -11.77 -21.15 -11.48
C ALA A 272 -10.45 -21.90 -11.78
N ARG A 273 -9.31 -21.26 -11.52
CA ARG A 273 -7.98 -21.88 -11.72
C ARG A 273 -7.73 -23.05 -10.78
N ASP A 274 -8.13 -22.93 -9.52
CA ASP A 274 -8.04 -24.01 -8.54
C ASP A 274 -8.90 -25.21 -8.95
N ALA A 275 -10.10 -24.96 -9.47
CA ALA A 275 -10.95 -26.02 -9.99
C ALA A 275 -10.31 -26.75 -11.18
N GLU A 276 -9.69 -26.00 -12.09
CA GLU A 276 -8.97 -26.58 -13.25
C GLU A 276 -7.74 -27.38 -12.81
N LEU A 277 -6.96 -26.86 -11.87
CA LEU A 277 -5.81 -27.59 -11.30
C LEU A 277 -6.24 -28.92 -10.64
N ARG A 278 -7.34 -28.92 -9.90
CA ARG A 278 -7.88 -30.16 -9.32
C ARG A 278 -8.28 -31.18 -10.39
N ARG A 279 -8.89 -30.74 -11.50
CA ARG A 279 -9.22 -31.60 -12.64
C ARG A 279 -7.96 -32.20 -13.28
N GLN A 280 -6.94 -31.38 -13.50
CA GLN A 280 -5.66 -31.81 -14.07
C GLN A 280 -4.95 -32.79 -13.15
N HIS A 281 -4.97 -32.59 -11.83
CA HIS A 281 -4.42 -33.54 -10.87
C HIS A 281 -5.17 -34.87 -10.89
N ALA A 282 -6.50 -34.86 -10.90
CA ALA A 282 -7.30 -36.08 -11.00
C ALA A 282 -6.99 -36.85 -12.28
N MET A 283 -6.95 -36.18 -13.44
CA MET A 283 -6.61 -36.79 -14.72
C MET A 283 -5.18 -37.38 -14.73
N ARG A 284 -4.23 -36.66 -14.15
CA ARG A 284 -2.84 -37.15 -13.98
C ARG A 284 -2.82 -38.42 -13.15
N ASP A 285 -3.52 -38.44 -12.03
CA ASP A 285 -3.54 -39.58 -11.12
C ASP A 285 -4.21 -40.81 -11.78
N GLU A 286 -5.26 -40.64 -12.59
CA GLU A 286 -5.84 -41.67 -13.43
C GLU A 286 -4.86 -42.24 -14.47
N LEU A 287 -4.10 -41.36 -15.14
CA LEU A 287 -3.07 -41.75 -16.10
C LEU A 287 -1.95 -42.59 -15.43
N ILE A 288 -1.49 -42.16 -14.25
CA ILE A 288 -0.48 -42.87 -13.46
C ILE A 288 -1.01 -44.26 -13.07
N ALA A 289 -2.25 -44.38 -12.60
CA ALA A 289 -2.87 -45.63 -12.26
C ALA A 289 -3.00 -46.58 -13.48
N SER A 290 -3.44 -46.03 -14.63
CA SER A 290 -3.53 -46.79 -15.89
C SER A 290 -2.16 -47.26 -16.38
N GLN A 291 -1.13 -46.39 -16.29
CA GLN A 291 0.23 -46.80 -16.65
C GLN A 291 0.74 -47.93 -15.76
N LYS A 292 0.56 -47.84 -14.46
CA LYS A 292 0.95 -48.90 -13.51
C LYS A 292 0.26 -50.22 -13.82
N GLN A 293 -1.03 -50.17 -14.12
CA GLN A 293 -1.78 -51.39 -14.50
C GLN A 293 -1.24 -52.02 -15.77
N ARG A 294 -0.89 -51.25 -16.81
CA ARG A 294 -0.27 -51.73 -18.05
C ARG A 294 1.12 -52.32 -17.80
N GLU A 295 1.91 -51.71 -16.92
CA GLU A 295 3.23 -52.25 -16.54
C GLU A 295 3.10 -53.59 -15.81
N GLU A 296 2.13 -53.76 -14.90
CA GLU A 296 1.85 -55.01 -14.21
C GLU A 296 1.39 -56.09 -15.19
N GLU A 297 0.53 -55.76 -16.16
CA GLU A 297 0.08 -56.67 -17.21
C GLU A 297 1.24 -57.06 -18.14
N ALA A 298 2.08 -56.10 -18.57
CA ALA A 298 3.26 -56.38 -19.38
C ALA A 298 4.25 -57.30 -18.66
N ASN A 299 4.49 -57.09 -17.38
CA ASN A 299 5.34 -57.93 -16.56
C ASN A 299 4.76 -59.37 -16.43
N ARG A 300 3.44 -59.48 -16.24
CA ARG A 300 2.75 -60.77 -16.20
C ARG A 300 2.88 -61.56 -17.53
N LEU A 301 2.62 -60.85 -18.66
CA LEU A 301 2.76 -61.44 -19.99
C LEU A 301 4.22 -61.85 -20.30
N SER A 302 5.18 -61.03 -19.90
CA SER A 302 6.61 -61.34 -20.04
C SER A 302 7.00 -62.60 -19.26
N ALA A 303 6.54 -62.72 -18.01
CA ALA A 303 6.79 -63.92 -17.19
C ALA A 303 6.11 -65.17 -17.79
N GLU A 304 4.93 -65.03 -18.40
CA GLU A 304 4.22 -66.11 -19.08
C GLU A 304 4.97 -66.52 -20.36
N CYS A 305 5.43 -65.60 -21.17
CA CYS A 305 6.28 -65.87 -22.33
C CYS A 305 7.56 -66.60 -21.95
N GLU A 306 8.24 -66.22 -20.88
CA GLU A 306 9.44 -66.92 -20.40
C GLU A 306 9.12 -68.37 -19.94
N ARG A 307 7.96 -68.55 -19.29
CA ARG A 307 7.47 -69.89 -18.89
C ARG A 307 7.26 -70.76 -20.10
N LEU A 308 6.51 -70.26 -21.09
CA LEU A 308 6.23 -71.03 -22.35
C LEU A 308 7.50 -71.30 -23.13
N ALA A 309 8.43 -70.35 -23.23
CA ALA A 309 9.74 -70.54 -23.88
C ALA A 309 10.54 -71.70 -23.22
N ARG A 310 10.54 -71.73 -21.87
CA ARG A 310 11.19 -72.82 -21.12
C ARG A 310 10.49 -74.19 -21.38
N GLU A 311 9.19 -74.19 -21.48
CA GLU A 311 8.40 -75.41 -21.76
C GLU A 311 8.70 -75.87 -23.18
N ILE A 312 8.70 -75.00 -24.20
CA ILE A 312 9.05 -75.35 -25.59
C ILE A 312 10.49 -75.92 -25.65
N ALA A 313 11.46 -75.24 -25.06
CA ALA A 313 12.84 -75.70 -25.05
C ALA A 313 13.02 -77.00 -24.30
N SER A 314 12.17 -77.35 -23.34
CA SER A 314 12.12 -78.64 -22.69
C SER A 314 11.53 -79.71 -23.62
N GLN A 315 10.46 -79.40 -24.35
CA GLN A 315 9.86 -80.32 -25.32
C GLN A 315 10.79 -80.60 -26.49
N GLU A 316 11.46 -79.54 -27.02
CA GLU A 316 12.47 -79.68 -28.08
C GLU A 316 13.63 -80.59 -27.64
N ARG A 317 14.13 -80.45 -26.42
CA ARG A 317 15.16 -81.31 -25.84
C ARG A 317 14.67 -82.75 -25.72
N ILE A 318 13.43 -82.98 -25.33
CA ILE A 318 12.82 -84.33 -25.27
C ILE A 318 12.68 -84.90 -26.67
N ALA A 319 12.25 -84.13 -27.65
CA ALA A 319 12.11 -84.57 -29.05
C ALA A 319 13.50 -84.93 -29.63
N ALA A 320 14.47 -84.06 -29.51
CA ALA A 320 15.86 -84.31 -29.95
C ALA A 320 16.47 -85.56 -29.28
N TYR A 321 16.19 -85.73 -27.96
CA TYR A 321 16.61 -87.00 -27.31
C TYR A 321 15.95 -88.22 -27.88
N ARG A 322 14.64 -88.17 -28.22
CA ARG A 322 13.90 -89.28 -28.86
C ARG A 322 14.39 -89.59 -30.27
N GLU A 323 14.88 -88.64 -31.01
CA GLU A 323 15.48 -88.74 -32.33
C GLU A 323 16.94 -89.21 -32.30
N SER A 324 17.58 -89.09 -31.13
CA SER A 324 18.99 -89.51 -30.98
C SER A 324 19.20 -91.00 -31.03
N VAL A 325 20.33 -91.44 -31.56
CA VAL A 325 20.75 -92.87 -31.57
C VAL A 325 20.75 -93.45 -30.15
N HIS A 326 21.03 -92.67 -29.14
CA HIS A 326 20.99 -93.06 -27.73
C HIS A 326 19.58 -93.47 -27.22
N TRP A 327 18.55 -92.83 -27.72
CA TRP A 327 17.17 -93.21 -27.43
C TRP A 327 16.87 -94.57 -28.02
N TRP A 328 17.22 -94.76 -29.26
CA TRP A 328 16.97 -96.04 -29.97
C TRP A 328 17.71 -97.19 -29.29
N LEU A 329 18.92 -97.00 -28.84
CA LEU A 329 19.69 -98.03 -28.11
C LEU A 329 19.07 -98.34 -26.72
N LYS A 330 18.44 -97.40 -26.05
CA LYS A 330 17.80 -97.54 -24.73
C LYS A 330 16.31 -97.99 -24.83
N LEU A 331 15.67 -97.91 -26.00
CA LEU A 331 14.28 -98.20 -26.22
C LEU A 331 13.84 -99.63 -25.73
N PRO A 332 14.63 -100.67 -25.96
CA PRO A 332 14.28 -102.00 -25.45
C PRO A 332 14.28 -102.03 -23.91
N LEU A 333 15.22 -101.37 -23.23
CA LEU A 333 15.30 -101.33 -21.77
C LEU A 333 14.16 -100.51 -21.15
N VAL A 334 13.76 -99.44 -21.80
CA VAL A 334 12.58 -98.64 -21.37
C VAL A 334 11.28 -99.42 -21.54
N ARG A 335 11.13 -100.14 -22.64
CA ARG A 335 9.98 -101.01 -22.88
C ARG A 335 9.93 -102.21 -21.88
N ALA A 336 11.05 -102.81 -21.58
CA ALA A 336 11.15 -103.90 -20.61
C ALA A 336 10.81 -103.35 -19.18
N ARG A 337 11.30 -102.17 -18.80
CA ARG A 337 10.99 -101.54 -17.50
C ARG A 337 9.53 -101.12 -17.35
N ARG A 338 8.84 -100.73 -18.45
CA ARG A 338 7.40 -100.40 -18.46
C ARG A 338 6.54 -101.69 -18.37
N LEU A 339 6.97 -102.73 -19.00
CA LEU A 339 6.30 -104.07 -18.91
C LEU A 339 6.42 -104.63 -17.47
N TRP A 340 7.59 -104.53 -16.88
CA TRP A 340 7.86 -104.97 -15.51
C TRP A 340 7.08 -104.16 -14.44
N LYS A 341 6.89 -102.86 -14.66
CA LYS A 341 6.02 -102.04 -13.81
C LYS A 341 4.56 -102.40 -13.94
N ARG A 342 4.09 -102.77 -15.13
CA ARG A 342 2.69 -103.24 -15.36
C ARG A 342 2.42 -104.56 -14.72
N ILE A 343 3.42 -105.51 -14.72
CA ILE A 343 3.29 -106.79 -14.07
C ILE A 343 3.34 -106.70 -12.53
N ARG A 344 3.93 -105.67 -11.96
CA ARG A 344 3.99 -105.42 -10.49
C ARG A 344 2.77 -104.72 -9.91
N LEU A 345 1.89 -104.21 -10.76
CA LEU A 345 0.71 -103.45 -10.38
C LEU A 345 -0.60 -104.25 -10.74
N ALA A 346 -0.50 -105.44 -11.32
CA ALA A 346 -1.54 -106.43 -11.45
C ALA A 346 -1.30 -107.57 -10.41
#